data_dcc13fc704780166d95cd702fbc1aa5b
#
_entry.id   dcc13fc704780166d95cd702fbc1aa5b
#
_cell.length_a   1.000
_cell.length_b   1.000
_cell.length_c   1.000
_cell.angle_alpha   90.00
_cell.angle_beta   90.00
_cell.angle_gamma   90.00
#
_symmetry.space_group_name_H-M   'P 1'
#
loop_
_entity.id
_entity.type
_entity.pdbx_description
1 polymer ?
#
loop_
_entity_poly.entity_id
_entity_poly.type
_entity_poly.pdbx_seq_one_letter_code
_entity_poly.pdbx_strand_id
1 'polypeptide(L)'
;MKRSFVPLFATNFFGVVNDNFLKTLASFTIIGWIADERMQSVFMGAVAAALVVPYVVCSPLADRLTVLFPKVRIFRLAKWAELPIVAIAVIGFSIGSAALVVASVLLMGLQSSLYSPAKYALVRDVGGEGRISTGMGGMEGVSFAAVLAGTIAASFASDYLSRGLQSACLFVFAVFGLALSYTIRATEERNRAIHAINPVRYFRRAARMARNYPGLNAVIVTLSVFWWAAAMLQMGLIVYGKQVMGLDSTQTGAMLCAAAIGIVLGQVIAGFVDRRHFLLAAAPAFGGIASILLAVLFFVPMGPLAFGTILSLLAFDLGFFKLPFDAEIQKVVKGPKLNMMLAYFNQVSFLLMMFASLCYMAVSALFGPCAFLILLAVVLAVVPLAFAFSYRSVLCRIGKWLFARRYAVTVEGRDALAFDGPILVLPNHPAMVDPMLVGAELWWRPVKPLADEFFLDRGGISSMVLKTLGCVRVPDLRRRRSESGARIARGLQDVVTKALEGGDDVIFYPSGHIWTSPREEIGTRQLAYNVCKALPAGVRVVAVRTHGLWGSIWSRKGRATSPSFGPTLIKSVLLWLFVAPFVTRRRVTMHFEDVTDRVASWAKLMRLEFNRKLEDWYNEGDGEEM
;
A
#
# COMPACT_ATOMS: atom_id res chain seq x y z
N MET A 1 14.69 20.67 -31.42
CA MET A 1 15.53 21.01 -30.24
C MET A 1 14.96 20.31 -29.02
N LYS A 2 15.77 19.49 -28.33
CA LYS A 2 15.35 18.85 -27.05
C LYS A 2 15.19 19.96 -26.00
N ARG A 3 13.96 20.18 -25.51
CA ARG A 3 13.68 21.17 -24.47
C ARG A 3 14.21 20.71 -23.12
N SER A 4 14.75 21.63 -22.34
CA SER A 4 15.30 21.35 -21.01
C SER A 4 14.23 21.43 -19.94
N PHE A 5 14.24 20.51 -18.99
CA PHE A 5 13.42 20.57 -17.79
C PHE A 5 13.91 21.58 -16.76
N VAL A 6 15.15 22.08 -16.89
CA VAL A 6 15.79 22.95 -15.90
C VAL A 6 14.94 24.17 -15.51
N PRO A 7 14.36 24.96 -16.45
CA PRO A 7 13.52 26.09 -16.09
C PRO A 7 12.30 25.70 -15.25
N LEU A 8 11.63 24.60 -15.62
CA LEU A 8 10.47 24.11 -14.90
C LEU A 8 10.84 23.62 -13.49
N PHE A 9 11.93 22.87 -13.39
CA PHE A 9 12.44 22.35 -12.11
C PHE A 9 12.92 23.48 -11.19
N ALA A 10 13.67 24.45 -11.72
CA ALA A 10 14.16 25.60 -10.94
C ALA A 10 13.01 26.46 -10.42
N THR A 11 12.01 26.75 -11.27
CA THR A 11 10.80 27.50 -10.82
C THR A 11 10.03 26.74 -9.75
N ASN A 12 9.89 25.40 -9.90
CA ASN A 12 9.27 24.57 -8.87
C ASN A 12 10.08 24.56 -7.58
N PHE A 13 11.41 24.46 -7.67
CA PHE A 13 12.30 24.47 -6.51
C PHE A 13 12.08 25.72 -5.64
N PHE A 14 12.19 26.91 -6.21
CA PHE A 14 12.01 28.14 -5.45
C PHE A 14 10.60 28.30 -4.90
N GLY A 15 9.56 27.85 -5.61
CA GLY A 15 8.21 27.87 -5.08
C GLY A 15 8.03 26.96 -3.87
N VAL A 16 8.49 25.70 -3.97
CA VAL A 16 8.40 24.75 -2.86
C VAL A 16 9.30 25.14 -1.68
N VAL A 17 10.48 25.74 -1.94
CA VAL A 17 11.31 26.35 -0.90
C VAL A 17 10.53 27.43 -0.15
N ASN A 18 9.87 28.34 -0.88
CA ASN A 18 9.13 29.47 -0.29
C ASN A 18 7.92 28.98 0.53
N ASP A 19 7.16 28.01 0.00
CA ASP A 19 6.04 27.39 0.71
C ASP A 19 6.46 26.78 2.05
N ASN A 20 7.57 26.02 2.06
CA ASN A 20 8.07 25.36 3.28
C ASN A 20 8.83 26.32 4.21
N PHE A 21 9.51 27.33 3.66
CA PHE A 21 10.12 28.38 4.44
C PHE A 21 9.06 29.15 5.21
N LEU A 22 8.00 29.63 4.54
CA LEU A 22 6.89 30.35 5.20
C LEU A 22 6.22 29.49 6.27
N LYS A 23 5.85 28.24 5.92
CA LYS A 23 5.19 27.30 6.85
C LYS A 23 6.04 27.05 8.10
N THR A 24 7.33 26.76 7.93
CA THR A 24 8.24 26.41 9.03
C THR A 24 8.56 27.65 9.89
N LEU A 25 8.81 28.81 9.27
CA LEU A 25 9.00 30.06 9.95
C LEU A 25 7.77 30.44 10.77
N ALA A 26 6.57 30.34 10.19
CA ALA A 26 5.30 30.56 10.89
C ALA A 26 5.17 29.66 12.12
N SER A 27 5.50 28.35 11.96
CA SER A 27 5.46 27.38 13.06
C SER A 27 6.35 27.78 14.23
N PHE A 28 7.62 28.09 13.99
CA PHE A 28 8.55 28.49 15.05
C PHE A 28 8.19 29.85 15.68
N THR A 29 7.77 30.80 14.86
CA THR A 29 7.40 32.13 15.34
C THR A 29 6.15 32.08 16.23
N ILE A 30 5.13 31.36 15.84
CA ILE A 30 3.88 31.22 16.60
C ILE A 30 4.12 30.52 17.94
N ILE A 31 4.95 29.47 17.98
CA ILE A 31 5.34 28.81 19.23
C ILE A 31 6.02 29.81 20.16
N GLY A 32 6.87 30.70 19.65
CA GLY A 32 7.53 31.72 20.45
C GLY A 32 6.61 32.87 20.95
N TRP A 33 5.47 33.10 20.29
CA TRP A 33 4.50 34.14 20.66
C TRP A 33 3.46 33.69 21.68
N ILE A 34 3.16 32.42 21.74
CA ILE A 34 2.07 31.83 22.53
C ILE A 34 2.67 31.14 23.75
N ALA A 35 2.28 31.55 24.95
CA ALA A 35 2.77 30.96 26.20
C ALA A 35 2.01 29.67 26.58
N ASP A 36 0.76 29.55 26.18
CA ASP A 36 -0.08 28.38 26.49
C ASP A 36 0.24 27.21 25.53
N GLU A 37 0.76 26.12 26.07
CA GLU A 37 1.14 24.90 25.32
C GLU A 37 0.01 24.28 24.53
N ARG A 38 -1.23 24.33 25.05
CA ARG A 38 -2.41 23.83 24.34
C ARG A 38 -2.70 24.69 23.10
N MET A 39 -2.63 26.01 23.26
CA MET A 39 -2.83 26.93 22.15
C MET A 39 -1.70 26.84 21.12
N GLN A 40 -0.45 26.58 21.53
CA GLN A 40 0.64 26.30 20.60
C GLN A 40 0.30 25.09 19.70
N SER A 41 -0.17 23.98 20.29
CA SER A 41 -0.56 22.77 19.53
C SER A 41 -1.73 23.04 18.58
N VAL A 42 -2.73 23.83 19.00
CA VAL A 42 -3.86 24.24 18.16
C VAL A 42 -3.37 25.05 16.95
N PHE A 43 -2.52 26.06 17.17
CA PHE A 43 -2.00 26.88 16.08
C PHE A 43 -1.07 26.08 15.15
N MET A 44 -0.29 25.13 15.67
CA MET A 44 0.53 24.23 14.85
C MET A 44 -0.35 23.38 13.92
N GLY A 45 -1.43 22.82 14.46
CA GLY A 45 -2.42 22.12 13.65
C GLY A 45 -3.09 23.03 12.61
N ALA A 46 -3.40 24.28 13.00
CA ALA A 46 -3.98 25.26 12.09
C ALA A 46 -3.03 25.64 10.93
N VAL A 47 -1.74 25.87 11.20
CA VAL A 47 -0.72 26.12 10.17
C VAL A 47 -0.59 24.94 9.20
N ALA A 48 -0.54 23.72 9.72
CA ALA A 48 -0.45 22.53 8.91
C ALA A 48 -1.73 22.31 8.07
N ALA A 49 -2.91 22.49 8.68
CA ALA A 49 -4.20 22.38 7.99
C ALA A 49 -4.35 23.48 6.91
N ALA A 50 -3.92 24.70 7.20
CA ALA A 50 -4.00 25.83 6.27
C ALA A 50 -3.29 25.55 4.94
N LEU A 51 -2.16 24.83 4.97
CA LEU A 51 -1.45 24.45 3.75
C LEU A 51 -2.17 23.33 2.98
N VAL A 52 -2.79 22.38 3.66
CA VAL A 52 -3.31 21.13 3.07
C VAL A 52 -4.79 21.22 2.64
N VAL A 53 -5.63 21.93 3.42
CA VAL A 53 -7.07 22.09 3.14
C VAL A 53 -7.36 22.56 1.70
N PRO A 54 -6.64 23.56 1.14
CA PRO A 54 -6.88 23.99 -0.24
C PRO A 54 -6.67 22.87 -1.28
N TYR A 55 -5.72 21.97 -1.07
CA TYR A 55 -5.51 20.84 -2.00
C TYR A 55 -6.71 19.89 -2.05
N VAL A 56 -7.43 19.72 -0.94
CA VAL A 56 -8.63 18.89 -0.90
C VAL A 56 -9.82 19.60 -1.57
N VAL A 57 -10.01 20.88 -1.22
CA VAL A 57 -11.21 21.65 -1.65
C VAL A 57 -11.09 22.13 -3.08
N CYS A 58 -9.91 22.63 -3.49
CA CYS A 58 -9.72 23.31 -4.77
C CYS A 58 -9.19 22.41 -5.89
N SER A 59 -8.87 21.15 -5.63
CA SER A 59 -8.40 20.19 -6.64
C SER A 59 -9.24 20.15 -7.93
N PRO A 60 -10.60 20.18 -7.90
CA PRO A 60 -11.39 20.18 -9.12
C PRO A 60 -11.39 21.51 -9.88
N LEU A 61 -11.26 22.61 -9.14
CA LEU A 61 -11.09 23.92 -9.76
C LEU A 61 -9.74 24.00 -10.47
N ALA A 62 -8.70 23.47 -9.84
CA ALA A 62 -7.36 23.39 -10.40
C ALA A 62 -7.34 22.59 -11.73
N ASP A 63 -7.99 21.44 -11.75
CA ASP A 63 -8.14 20.61 -12.95
C ASP A 63 -8.86 21.38 -14.07
N ARG A 64 -9.96 22.07 -13.75
CA ARG A 64 -10.70 22.90 -14.71
C ARG A 64 -9.86 24.02 -15.27
N LEU A 65 -9.05 24.69 -14.46
CA LEU A 65 -8.17 25.76 -14.92
C LEU A 65 -7.18 25.25 -15.96
N THR A 66 -6.64 24.04 -15.81
CA THR A 66 -5.71 23.45 -16.79
C THR A 66 -6.34 23.13 -18.13
N VAL A 67 -7.66 22.96 -18.20
CA VAL A 67 -8.42 22.78 -19.44
C VAL A 67 -8.74 24.11 -20.11
N LEU A 68 -9.11 25.12 -19.30
CA LEU A 68 -9.55 26.43 -19.80
C LEU A 68 -8.40 27.35 -20.23
N PHE A 69 -7.28 27.31 -19.51
CA PHE A 69 -6.16 28.22 -19.70
C PHE A 69 -4.87 27.50 -20.05
N PRO A 70 -3.93 28.15 -20.76
CA PRO A 70 -2.60 27.62 -20.98
C PRO A 70 -1.90 27.34 -19.65
N LYS A 71 -1.30 26.16 -19.49
CA LYS A 71 -0.66 25.72 -18.24
C LYS A 71 0.48 26.62 -17.80
N VAL A 72 1.31 27.13 -18.75
CA VAL A 72 2.36 28.13 -18.47
C VAL A 72 1.75 29.42 -17.94
N ARG A 73 0.59 29.85 -18.45
CA ARG A 73 -0.10 31.04 -17.95
C ARG A 73 -0.59 30.86 -16.52
N ILE A 74 -1.20 29.70 -16.22
CA ILE A 74 -1.62 29.35 -14.85
C ILE A 74 -0.42 29.40 -13.91
N PHE A 75 0.70 28.80 -14.33
CA PHE A 75 1.91 28.74 -13.55
C PHE A 75 2.48 30.13 -13.22
N ARG A 76 2.53 31.02 -14.23
CA ARG A 76 2.98 32.42 -14.05
C ARG A 76 2.04 33.22 -13.16
N LEU A 77 0.71 33.10 -13.35
CA LEU A 77 -0.26 33.78 -12.50
C LEU A 77 -0.17 33.35 -11.04
N ALA A 78 0.07 32.06 -10.81
CA ALA A 78 0.33 31.55 -9.47
C ALA A 78 1.59 32.19 -8.86
N LYS A 79 2.66 32.34 -9.64
CA LYS A 79 3.88 33.01 -9.16
C LYS A 79 3.69 34.52 -8.91
N TRP A 80 2.84 35.19 -9.67
CA TRP A 80 2.44 36.57 -9.37
C TRP A 80 1.63 36.68 -8.08
N ALA A 81 0.71 35.73 -7.83
CA ALA A 81 -0.10 35.71 -6.61
C ALA A 81 0.75 35.46 -5.34
N GLU A 82 1.93 34.85 -5.47
CA GLU A 82 2.86 34.60 -4.35
C GLU A 82 3.36 35.92 -3.71
N LEU A 83 3.57 36.96 -4.49
CA LEU A 83 4.08 38.24 -3.98
C LEU A 83 3.13 38.92 -2.96
N PRO A 84 1.83 39.17 -3.26
CA PRO A 84 0.90 39.71 -2.26
C PRO A 84 0.69 38.78 -1.06
N ILE A 85 0.76 37.46 -1.25
CA ILE A 85 0.68 36.50 -0.13
C ILE A 85 1.87 36.67 0.82
N VAL A 86 3.07 36.77 0.28
CA VAL A 86 4.28 37.07 1.07
C VAL A 86 4.15 38.41 1.78
N ALA A 87 3.61 39.45 1.13
CA ALA A 87 3.36 40.73 1.78
C ALA A 87 2.43 40.62 3.00
N ILE A 88 1.35 39.84 2.89
CA ILE A 88 0.44 39.55 4.03
C ILE A 88 1.20 38.84 5.16
N ALA A 89 2.04 37.84 4.82
CA ALA A 89 2.86 37.16 5.80
C ALA A 89 3.80 38.13 6.56
N VAL A 90 4.50 38.99 5.82
CA VAL A 90 5.44 39.99 6.38
C VAL A 90 4.69 40.97 7.29
N ILE A 91 3.52 41.47 6.90
CA ILE A 91 2.68 42.30 7.77
C ILE A 91 2.32 41.52 9.03
N GLY A 92 1.86 40.27 8.91
CA GLY A 92 1.50 39.40 10.04
C GLY A 92 2.65 39.20 11.02
N PHE A 93 3.88 38.95 10.52
CA PHE A 93 5.07 38.84 11.34
C PHE A 93 5.47 40.17 12.01
N SER A 94 5.29 41.30 11.32
CA SER A 94 5.67 42.60 11.82
C SER A 94 4.77 43.10 12.96
N ILE A 95 3.46 42.84 12.88
CA ILE A 95 2.48 43.23 13.90
C ILE A 95 2.22 42.17 14.96
N GLY A 96 2.88 41.00 14.86
CA GLY A 96 2.70 39.87 15.81
C GLY A 96 1.34 39.15 15.71
N SER A 97 0.69 39.16 14.54
CA SER A 97 -0.63 38.58 14.36
C SER A 97 -0.55 37.13 13.84
N ALA A 98 -0.73 36.17 14.75
CA ALA A 98 -0.79 34.75 14.38
C ALA A 98 -1.90 34.44 13.35
N ALA A 99 -3.04 35.13 13.43
CA ALA A 99 -4.15 34.97 12.48
C ALA A 99 -3.77 35.35 11.03
N LEU A 100 -3.05 36.49 10.85
CA LEU A 100 -2.56 36.88 9.53
C LEU A 100 -1.49 35.95 8.98
N VAL A 101 -0.63 35.45 9.85
CA VAL A 101 0.40 34.47 9.47
C VAL A 101 -0.27 33.16 9.02
N VAL A 102 -1.25 32.62 9.75
CA VAL A 102 -2.02 31.44 9.35
C VAL A 102 -2.80 31.69 8.06
N ALA A 103 -3.41 32.88 7.90
CA ALA A 103 -4.10 33.27 6.68
C ALA A 103 -3.16 33.30 5.46
N SER A 104 -1.92 33.79 5.63
CA SER A 104 -0.92 33.79 4.55
C SER A 104 -0.51 32.37 4.15
N VAL A 105 -0.36 31.45 5.11
CA VAL A 105 -0.11 30.02 4.83
C VAL A 105 -1.29 29.39 4.09
N LEU A 106 -2.53 29.71 4.47
CA LEU A 106 -3.74 29.25 3.78
C LEU A 106 -3.78 29.74 2.32
N LEU A 107 -3.50 31.03 2.10
CA LEU A 107 -3.45 31.60 0.74
C LEU A 107 -2.31 31.00 -0.09
N MET A 108 -1.17 30.71 0.52
CA MET A 108 -0.05 30.02 -0.13
C MET A 108 -0.46 28.60 -0.54
N GLY A 109 -1.11 27.84 0.35
CA GLY A 109 -1.68 26.53 0.05
C GLY A 109 -2.71 26.59 -1.06
N LEU A 110 -3.59 27.62 -1.07
CA LEU A 110 -4.58 27.83 -2.11
C LEU A 110 -3.93 28.06 -3.48
N GLN A 111 -2.96 28.98 -3.55
CA GLN A 111 -2.18 29.24 -4.74
C GLN A 111 -1.48 27.98 -5.24
N SER A 112 -0.78 27.26 -4.37
CA SER A 112 -0.04 26.03 -4.70
C SER A 112 -0.97 24.91 -5.17
N SER A 113 -2.16 24.75 -4.57
CA SER A 113 -3.16 23.76 -4.99
C SER A 113 -3.70 24.02 -6.38
N LEU A 114 -3.92 25.29 -6.73
CA LEU A 114 -4.52 25.67 -8.03
C LEU A 114 -3.59 25.43 -9.22
N TYR A 115 -2.27 25.57 -9.06
CA TYR A 115 -1.35 25.31 -10.17
C TYR A 115 -0.72 23.92 -10.17
N SER A 116 -0.91 23.14 -9.12
CA SER A 116 -0.31 21.80 -9.00
C SER A 116 -0.58 20.86 -10.18
N PRO A 117 -1.83 20.71 -10.71
CA PRO A 117 -2.06 19.90 -11.90
C PRO A 117 -1.38 20.44 -13.16
N ALA A 118 -1.32 21.78 -13.32
CA ALA A 118 -0.61 22.41 -14.42
C ALA A 118 0.90 22.10 -14.39
N LYS A 119 1.50 22.12 -13.20
CA LYS A 119 2.90 21.80 -12.96
C LYS A 119 3.26 20.40 -13.48
N TYR A 120 2.50 19.39 -13.11
CA TYR A 120 2.76 18.01 -13.52
C TYR A 120 2.44 17.79 -15.02
N ALA A 121 1.39 18.41 -15.54
CA ALA A 121 1.06 18.34 -16.96
C ALA A 121 2.13 18.99 -17.85
N LEU A 122 2.79 20.07 -17.40
CA LEU A 122 3.91 20.71 -18.10
C LEU A 122 5.12 19.78 -18.27
N VAL A 123 5.31 18.77 -17.42
CA VAL A 123 6.38 17.76 -17.60
C VAL A 123 6.24 17.08 -18.97
N ARG A 124 5.02 16.69 -19.34
CA ARG A 124 4.74 16.10 -20.65
C ARG A 124 4.96 17.11 -21.79
N ASP A 125 4.46 18.34 -21.62
CA ASP A 125 4.51 19.36 -22.66
C ASP A 125 5.95 19.87 -22.94
N VAL A 126 6.83 19.79 -21.94
CA VAL A 126 8.26 20.13 -22.05
C VAL A 126 9.08 18.95 -22.54
N GLY A 127 8.84 17.75 -22.00
CA GLY A 127 9.68 16.56 -22.25
C GLY A 127 9.26 15.71 -23.45
N GLY A 128 7.99 15.78 -23.85
CA GLY A 128 7.37 14.84 -24.78
C GLY A 128 7.09 13.47 -24.13
N GLU A 129 6.38 12.59 -24.85
CA GLU A 129 5.92 11.31 -24.30
C GLU A 129 7.05 10.38 -23.82
N GLY A 130 8.16 10.31 -24.57
CA GLY A 130 9.29 9.45 -24.25
C GLY A 130 10.11 9.88 -23.02
N ARG A 131 9.85 11.05 -22.43
CA ARG A 131 10.60 11.59 -21.28
C ARG A 131 9.73 11.89 -20.07
N ILE A 132 8.47 11.43 -20.06
CA ILE A 132 7.52 11.67 -18.96
C ILE A 132 8.05 11.07 -17.65
N SER A 133 8.52 9.83 -17.67
CA SER A 133 9.03 9.14 -16.46
C SER A 133 10.23 9.89 -15.86
N THR A 134 11.21 10.26 -16.69
CA THR A 134 12.38 11.03 -16.25
C THR A 134 11.99 12.40 -15.72
N GLY A 135 11.05 13.07 -16.39
CA GLY A 135 10.58 14.40 -15.98
C GLY A 135 9.77 14.35 -14.67
N MET A 136 8.95 13.34 -14.46
CA MET A 136 8.19 13.16 -13.22
C MET A 136 9.12 12.83 -12.05
N GLY A 137 10.07 11.88 -12.24
CA GLY A 137 11.06 11.55 -11.21
C GLY A 137 11.92 12.76 -10.84
N GLY A 138 12.36 13.56 -11.85
CA GLY A 138 13.10 14.79 -11.61
C GLY A 138 12.27 15.85 -10.85
N MET A 139 10.99 16.01 -11.20
CA MET A 139 10.07 16.93 -10.52
C MET A 139 9.88 16.57 -9.04
N GLU A 140 9.68 15.29 -8.73
CA GLU A 140 9.54 14.80 -7.36
C GLU A 140 10.85 14.97 -6.58
N GLY A 141 11.99 14.58 -7.16
CA GLY A 141 13.30 14.75 -6.52
C GLY A 141 13.61 16.20 -6.19
N VAL A 142 13.37 17.12 -7.14
CA VAL A 142 13.56 18.57 -6.93
C VAL A 142 12.58 19.11 -5.89
N SER A 143 11.32 18.66 -5.89
CA SER A 143 10.34 19.08 -4.87
C SER A 143 10.77 18.63 -3.47
N PHE A 144 11.30 17.40 -3.35
CA PHE A 144 11.77 16.89 -2.07
C PHE A 144 13.00 17.68 -1.55
N ALA A 145 13.99 17.93 -2.42
CA ALA A 145 15.14 18.75 -2.09
C ALA A 145 14.74 20.18 -1.68
N ALA A 146 13.72 20.74 -2.33
CA ALA A 146 13.20 22.07 -2.01
C ALA A 146 12.48 22.11 -0.65
N VAL A 147 11.72 21.07 -0.28
CA VAL A 147 11.11 20.94 1.06
C VAL A 147 12.20 20.99 2.13
N LEU A 148 13.27 20.21 1.95
CA LEU A 148 14.40 20.19 2.88
C LEU A 148 15.09 21.56 2.96
N ALA A 149 15.44 22.15 1.82
CA ALA A 149 16.11 23.44 1.75
C ALA A 149 15.28 24.54 2.42
N GLY A 150 13.96 24.58 2.14
CA GLY A 150 13.05 25.54 2.76
C GLY A 150 12.93 25.36 4.27
N THR A 151 12.85 24.12 4.75
CA THR A 151 12.78 23.82 6.18
C THR A 151 14.08 24.21 6.91
N ILE A 152 15.27 23.84 6.36
CA ILE A 152 16.57 24.19 6.92
C ILE A 152 16.74 25.72 6.96
N ALA A 153 16.49 26.37 5.83
CA ALA A 153 16.63 27.81 5.72
C ALA A 153 15.71 28.56 6.71
N ALA A 154 14.47 28.13 6.88
CA ALA A 154 13.54 28.72 7.83
C ALA A 154 13.97 28.51 9.29
N SER A 155 14.46 27.30 9.61
CA SER A 155 14.95 27.00 10.96
C SER A 155 16.13 27.88 11.33
N PHE A 156 17.12 27.99 10.44
CA PHE A 156 18.25 28.88 10.60
C PHE A 156 17.81 30.37 10.70
N ALA A 157 16.93 30.79 9.79
CA ALA A 157 16.43 32.16 9.77
C ALA A 157 15.68 32.53 11.06
N SER A 158 14.95 31.59 11.65
CA SER A 158 14.20 31.81 12.90
C SER A 158 15.12 32.17 14.07
N ASP A 159 16.32 31.58 14.14
CA ASP A 159 17.24 31.79 15.26
C ASP A 159 18.26 32.92 15.02
N TYR A 160 18.74 33.07 13.78
CA TYR A 160 19.89 33.92 13.49
C TYR A 160 19.58 35.16 12.66
N LEU A 161 18.44 35.23 11.96
CA LEU A 161 18.12 36.37 11.12
C LEU A 161 17.11 37.30 11.77
N SER A 162 17.32 38.60 11.60
CA SER A 162 16.32 39.61 11.96
C SER A 162 15.03 39.43 11.16
N ARG A 163 13.90 39.88 11.69
CA ARG A 163 12.59 39.79 10.99
C ARG A 163 12.61 40.46 9.62
N GLY A 164 13.38 41.52 9.44
CA GLY A 164 13.56 42.15 8.13
C GLY A 164 14.26 41.23 7.13
N LEU A 165 15.31 40.52 7.56
CA LEU A 165 16.01 39.54 6.70
C LEU A 165 15.16 38.31 6.41
N GLN A 166 14.38 37.81 7.39
CA GLN A 166 13.42 36.73 7.19
C GLN A 166 12.39 37.10 6.10
N SER A 167 11.87 38.33 6.18
CA SER A 167 10.93 38.88 5.19
C SER A 167 11.59 39.05 3.81
N ALA A 168 12.83 39.51 3.77
CA ALA A 168 13.58 39.62 2.52
C ALA A 168 13.80 38.27 1.84
N CYS A 169 14.10 37.20 2.60
CA CYS A 169 14.22 35.85 2.07
C CYS A 169 12.93 35.37 1.38
N LEU A 170 11.77 35.59 1.99
CA LEU A 170 10.46 35.24 1.40
C LEU A 170 10.25 35.97 0.06
N PHE A 171 10.52 37.27 -0.01
CA PHE A 171 10.41 38.02 -1.26
C PHE A 171 11.45 37.58 -2.30
N VAL A 172 12.68 37.30 -1.92
CA VAL A 172 13.73 36.83 -2.82
C VAL A 172 13.33 35.52 -3.46
N PHE A 173 12.85 34.52 -2.69
CA PHE A 173 12.40 33.26 -3.22
C PHE A 173 11.19 33.43 -4.17
N ALA A 174 10.22 34.26 -3.85
CA ALA A 174 9.06 34.55 -4.69
C ALA A 174 9.48 35.24 -6.01
N VAL A 175 10.36 36.23 -5.97
CA VAL A 175 10.85 36.94 -7.16
C VAL A 175 11.68 36.03 -8.06
N PHE A 176 12.59 35.22 -7.49
CA PHE A 176 13.34 34.22 -8.28
C PHE A 176 12.42 33.19 -8.92
N GLY A 177 11.45 32.65 -8.18
CA GLY A 177 10.45 31.74 -8.72
C GLY A 177 9.64 32.37 -9.88
N LEU A 178 9.23 33.64 -9.72
CA LEU A 178 8.53 34.39 -10.75
C LEU A 178 9.40 34.61 -11.99
N ALA A 179 10.62 35.13 -11.82
CA ALA A 179 11.54 35.41 -12.92
C ALA A 179 11.84 34.13 -13.75
N LEU A 180 12.12 33.02 -13.07
CA LEU A 180 12.37 31.73 -13.72
C LEU A 180 11.14 31.19 -14.44
N SER A 181 9.91 31.50 -13.99
CA SER A 181 8.68 31.07 -14.67
C SER A 181 8.56 31.59 -16.09
N TYR A 182 9.18 32.72 -16.41
CA TYR A 182 9.19 33.29 -17.76
C TYR A 182 10.15 32.56 -18.72
N THR A 183 11.10 31.80 -18.22
CA THR A 183 12.03 31.00 -19.01
C THR A 183 11.43 29.65 -19.46
N ILE A 184 10.26 29.26 -18.92
CA ILE A 184 9.60 28.00 -19.27
C ILE A 184 9.06 28.08 -20.71
N ARG A 185 9.50 27.15 -21.56
CA ARG A 185 9.04 27.01 -22.94
C ARG A 185 8.41 25.63 -23.10
N ALA A 186 7.10 25.59 -23.35
CA ALA A 186 6.33 24.35 -23.55
C ALA A 186 5.51 24.43 -24.85
N THR A 187 5.32 23.30 -25.54
CA THR A 187 4.30 23.16 -26.60
C THR A 187 3.05 22.57 -25.95
N GLU A 188 2.09 23.44 -25.70
CA GLU A 188 0.86 23.02 -25.03
C GLU A 188 -0.16 22.49 -26.04
N GLU A 189 -0.56 21.23 -25.90
CA GLU A 189 -1.73 20.68 -26.59
C GLU A 189 -2.98 21.03 -25.76
N ARG A 190 -3.92 21.74 -26.38
CA ARG A 190 -5.23 22.05 -25.79
C ARG A 190 -6.10 20.79 -25.79
N ASN A 191 -6.30 20.19 -24.64
CA ASN A 191 -7.26 19.10 -24.47
C ASN A 191 -8.65 19.70 -24.21
N ARG A 192 -9.59 19.56 -25.17
CA ARG A 192 -10.95 20.11 -25.08
C ARG A 192 -11.95 19.24 -24.31
N ALA A 193 -11.53 18.15 -23.71
CA ALA A 193 -12.42 17.27 -22.96
C ALA A 193 -12.79 17.89 -21.61
N ILE A 194 -13.95 18.57 -21.57
CA ILE A 194 -14.53 19.09 -20.32
C ILE A 194 -15.07 17.91 -19.51
N HIS A 195 -14.36 17.55 -18.46
CA HIS A 195 -14.84 16.55 -17.52
C HIS A 195 -15.63 17.22 -16.38
N ALA A 196 -16.68 16.54 -15.92
CA ALA A 196 -17.59 17.06 -14.90
C ALA A 196 -16.85 17.45 -13.60
N ILE A 197 -17.10 18.67 -13.15
CA ILE A 197 -16.36 19.45 -12.16
C ILE A 197 -16.70 19.07 -10.71
N ASN A 198 -17.57 18.11 -10.49
CA ASN A 198 -17.98 17.76 -9.13
C ASN A 198 -16.91 16.85 -8.49
N PRO A 199 -16.15 17.34 -7.47
CA PRO A 199 -15.09 16.56 -6.81
C PRO A 199 -15.61 15.28 -6.21
N VAL A 200 -16.83 15.30 -5.69
CA VAL A 200 -17.47 14.12 -5.09
C VAL A 200 -17.78 13.07 -6.17
N ARG A 201 -18.23 13.48 -7.34
CA ARG A 201 -18.48 12.57 -8.47
C ARG A 201 -17.17 11.98 -9.00
N TYR A 202 -16.12 12.79 -9.12
CA TYR A 202 -14.79 12.33 -9.53
C TYR A 202 -14.24 11.31 -8.53
N PHE A 203 -14.25 11.64 -7.23
CA PHE A 203 -13.82 10.76 -6.16
C PHE A 203 -14.59 9.42 -6.16
N ARG A 204 -15.93 9.48 -6.22
CA ARG A 204 -16.78 8.28 -6.29
C ARG A 204 -16.52 7.43 -7.55
N ARG A 205 -16.21 8.06 -8.68
CA ARG A 205 -15.87 7.36 -9.93
C ARG A 205 -14.51 6.65 -9.77
N ALA A 206 -13.50 7.35 -9.26
CA ALA A 206 -12.18 6.82 -9.03
C ALA A 206 -12.20 5.68 -7.99
N ALA A 207 -12.93 5.85 -6.87
CA ALA A 207 -13.14 4.82 -5.86
C ALA A 207 -13.84 3.57 -6.42
N ARG A 208 -14.85 3.75 -7.30
CA ARG A 208 -15.49 2.62 -8.00
C ARG A 208 -14.53 1.93 -8.96
N MET A 209 -13.70 2.69 -9.68
CA MET A 209 -12.70 2.10 -10.56
C MET A 209 -11.64 1.33 -9.78
N ALA A 210 -11.19 1.85 -8.63
CA ALA A 210 -10.22 1.17 -7.77
C ALA A 210 -10.74 -0.18 -7.24
N ARG A 211 -12.06 -0.35 -7.09
CA ARG A 211 -12.68 -1.62 -6.69
C ARG A 211 -12.56 -2.72 -7.75
N ASN A 212 -12.35 -2.34 -9.01
CA ASN A 212 -12.13 -3.32 -10.10
C ASN A 212 -10.72 -3.93 -10.04
N TYR A 213 -9.84 -3.40 -9.20
CA TYR A 213 -8.50 -3.93 -8.96
C TYR A 213 -8.44 -4.50 -7.53
N PRO A 214 -8.43 -5.82 -7.38
CA PRO A 214 -8.45 -6.47 -6.06
C PRO A 214 -7.32 -5.96 -5.16
N GLY A 215 -7.66 -5.48 -3.97
CA GLY A 215 -6.71 -4.99 -2.99
C GLY A 215 -6.15 -3.58 -3.21
N LEU A 216 -6.38 -2.92 -4.36
CA LEU A 216 -5.81 -1.61 -4.67
C LEU A 216 -6.23 -0.54 -3.65
N ASN A 217 -7.48 -0.55 -3.18
CA ASN A 217 -7.93 0.37 -2.14
C ASN A 217 -7.16 0.17 -0.82
N ALA A 218 -6.83 -1.07 -0.45
CA ALA A 218 -6.03 -1.33 0.74
C ALA A 218 -4.60 -0.78 0.59
N VAL A 219 -3.99 -0.91 -0.59
CA VAL A 219 -2.69 -0.30 -0.92
C VAL A 219 -2.77 1.23 -0.79
N ILE A 220 -3.76 1.87 -1.42
CA ILE A 220 -3.95 3.33 -1.40
C ILE A 220 -4.17 3.84 0.03
N VAL A 221 -5.05 3.20 0.80
CA VAL A 221 -5.34 3.60 2.19
C VAL A 221 -4.10 3.46 3.07
N THR A 222 -3.39 2.34 2.98
CA THR A 222 -2.18 2.10 3.79
C THR A 222 -1.08 3.11 3.48
N LEU A 223 -0.85 3.41 2.20
CA LEU A 223 0.10 4.43 1.77
C LEU A 223 -0.35 5.85 2.19
N SER A 224 -1.64 6.13 2.18
CA SER A 224 -2.19 7.41 2.66
C SER A 224 -2.07 7.57 4.18
N VAL A 225 -2.14 6.47 4.95
CA VAL A 225 -1.85 6.46 6.39
C VAL A 225 -0.38 6.77 6.66
N PHE A 226 0.56 6.34 5.81
CA PHE A 226 1.95 6.78 5.89
C PHE A 226 2.05 8.31 5.82
N TRP A 227 1.38 8.96 4.87
CA TRP A 227 1.38 10.42 4.75
C TRP A 227 0.70 11.13 5.93
N TRP A 228 -0.36 10.53 6.46
CA TRP A 228 -0.99 10.97 7.70
C TRP A 228 0.00 10.92 8.87
N ALA A 229 0.73 9.81 9.03
CA ALA A 229 1.73 9.64 10.08
C ALA A 229 2.91 10.62 9.92
N ALA A 230 3.39 10.81 8.69
CA ALA A 230 4.47 11.76 8.41
C ALA A 230 4.07 13.21 8.73
N ALA A 231 2.84 13.63 8.39
CA ALA A 231 2.33 14.95 8.73
C ALA A 231 2.20 15.15 10.24
N MET A 232 1.67 14.15 10.94
CA MET A 232 1.53 14.18 12.39
C MET A 232 2.88 14.20 13.10
N LEU A 233 3.84 13.39 12.63
CA LEU A 233 5.21 13.37 13.13
C LEU A 233 5.90 14.73 12.95
N GLN A 234 5.79 15.34 11.78
CA GLN A 234 6.39 16.65 11.48
C GLN A 234 5.89 17.73 12.45
N MET A 235 4.57 17.81 12.68
CA MET A 235 3.98 18.77 13.63
C MET A 235 4.43 18.49 15.06
N GLY A 236 4.34 17.23 15.49
CA GLY A 236 4.70 16.81 16.83
C GLY A 236 6.17 17.03 17.15
N LEU A 237 7.08 16.78 16.20
CA LEU A 237 8.52 16.97 16.41
C LEU A 237 8.91 18.45 16.60
N ILE A 238 8.22 19.38 15.94
CA ILE A 238 8.47 20.82 16.14
C ILE A 238 8.13 21.22 17.58
N VAL A 239 6.96 20.80 18.06
CA VAL A 239 6.53 21.10 19.44
C VAL A 239 7.39 20.35 20.46
N TYR A 240 7.65 19.06 20.22
CA TYR A 240 8.47 18.23 21.10
C TYR A 240 9.90 18.77 21.24
N GLY A 241 10.53 19.16 20.13
CA GLY A 241 11.87 19.75 20.15
C GLY A 241 11.94 21.04 20.99
N LYS A 242 10.95 21.91 20.84
CA LYS A 242 10.91 23.20 21.56
C LYS A 242 10.50 23.04 23.02
N GLN A 243 9.40 22.35 23.32
CA GLN A 243 8.82 22.30 24.67
C GLN A 243 9.43 21.23 25.56
N VAL A 244 9.73 20.05 25.02
CA VAL A 244 10.18 18.91 25.82
C VAL A 244 11.70 18.85 25.88
N MET A 245 12.37 19.05 24.73
CA MET A 245 13.83 18.98 24.66
C MET A 245 14.54 20.32 24.84
N GLY A 246 13.80 21.43 24.83
CA GLY A 246 14.39 22.78 24.95
C GLY A 246 15.32 23.18 23.79
N LEU A 247 15.15 22.59 22.62
CA LEU A 247 15.98 22.82 21.45
C LEU A 247 15.67 24.18 20.82
N ASP A 248 16.69 24.79 20.22
CA ASP A 248 16.49 25.93 19.34
C ASP A 248 15.83 25.53 18.02
N SER A 249 15.45 26.51 17.19
CA SER A 249 14.77 26.20 15.92
C SER A 249 15.69 25.51 14.94
N THR A 250 16.98 25.86 14.93
CA THR A 250 18.00 25.26 14.08
C THR A 250 18.22 23.79 14.42
N GLN A 251 18.35 23.45 15.70
CA GLN A 251 18.48 22.07 16.17
C GLN A 251 17.24 21.25 15.86
N THR A 252 16.03 21.82 16.09
CA THR A 252 14.77 21.19 15.72
C THR A 252 14.66 20.97 14.22
N GLY A 253 15.07 21.95 13.43
CA GLY A 253 15.13 21.84 11.97
C GLY A 253 16.13 20.79 11.49
N ALA A 254 17.30 20.71 12.10
CA ALA A 254 18.30 19.67 11.82
C ALA A 254 17.74 18.26 12.09
N MET A 255 16.99 18.11 13.18
CA MET A 255 16.32 16.85 13.53
C MET A 255 15.26 16.45 12.47
N LEU A 256 14.45 17.39 11.99
CA LEU A 256 13.49 17.18 10.90
C LEU A 256 14.19 16.79 9.59
N CYS A 257 15.31 17.43 9.28
CA CYS A 257 16.10 17.12 8.08
C CYS A 257 16.76 15.75 8.17
N ALA A 258 17.28 15.35 9.32
CA ALA A 258 17.83 14.02 9.55
C ALA A 258 16.77 12.93 9.30
N ALA A 259 15.54 13.16 9.78
CA ALA A 259 14.41 12.27 9.48
C ALA A 259 14.11 12.21 7.96
N ALA A 260 14.07 13.34 7.28
CA ALA A 260 13.79 13.38 5.85
C ALA A 260 14.89 12.70 5.02
N ILE A 261 16.17 12.88 5.38
CA ILE A 261 17.30 12.17 4.78
C ILE A 261 17.16 10.65 5.02
N GLY A 262 16.78 10.25 6.24
CA GLY A 262 16.49 8.85 6.57
C GLY A 262 15.48 8.23 5.62
N ILE A 263 14.32 8.87 5.40
CA ILE A 263 13.30 8.40 4.44
C ILE A 263 13.86 8.22 3.04
N VAL A 264 14.62 9.20 2.52
CA VAL A 264 15.19 9.14 1.17
C VAL A 264 16.17 7.97 1.05
N LEU A 265 17.09 7.84 2.00
CA LEU A 265 18.06 6.75 2.00
C LEU A 265 17.35 5.39 2.09
N GLY A 266 16.34 5.27 2.95
CA GLY A 266 15.50 4.08 3.05
C GLY A 266 14.84 3.73 1.72
N GLN A 267 14.23 4.68 1.02
CA GLN A 267 13.59 4.44 -0.28
C GLN A 267 14.61 4.05 -1.36
N VAL A 268 15.76 4.71 -1.41
CA VAL A 268 16.81 4.40 -2.39
C VAL A 268 17.33 2.98 -2.19
N ILE A 269 17.66 2.61 -0.96
CA ILE A 269 18.18 1.27 -0.65
C ILE A 269 17.08 0.22 -0.86
N ALA A 270 15.84 0.50 -0.44
CA ALA A 270 14.70 -0.37 -0.70
C ALA A 270 14.52 -0.65 -2.20
N GLY A 271 14.72 0.35 -3.07
CA GLY A 271 14.65 0.20 -4.52
C GLY A 271 15.71 -0.77 -5.09
N PHE A 272 16.89 -0.82 -4.49
CA PHE A 272 17.93 -1.80 -4.88
C PHE A 272 17.64 -3.21 -4.34
N VAL A 273 17.01 -3.32 -3.19
CA VAL A 273 16.73 -4.60 -2.50
C VAL A 273 15.50 -5.29 -3.08
N ASP A 274 14.47 -4.52 -3.49
CA ASP A 274 13.15 -5.07 -3.87
C ASP A 274 13.09 -5.65 -5.30
N ARG A 275 14.16 -6.27 -5.77
CA ARG A 275 14.22 -6.89 -7.12
C ARG A 275 13.15 -7.97 -7.35
N ARG A 276 12.58 -8.57 -6.29
CA ARG A 276 11.56 -9.64 -6.35
C ARG A 276 10.23 -9.25 -5.72
N HIS A 277 9.97 -7.95 -5.52
CA HIS A 277 8.76 -7.44 -4.85
C HIS A 277 8.50 -8.07 -3.47
N PHE A 278 9.57 -8.38 -2.75
CA PHE A 278 9.50 -9.00 -1.43
C PHE A 278 9.04 -8.01 -0.34
N LEU A 279 9.42 -6.75 -0.47
CA LEU A 279 9.23 -5.75 0.58
C LEU A 279 7.76 -5.45 0.88
N LEU A 280 6.86 -5.58 -0.10
CA LEU A 280 5.42 -5.42 0.15
C LEU A 280 4.89 -6.45 1.16
N ALA A 281 5.40 -7.68 1.13
CA ALA A 281 5.04 -8.72 2.10
C ALA A 281 5.67 -8.49 3.49
N ALA A 282 6.77 -7.73 3.54
CA ALA A 282 7.43 -7.35 4.77
C ALA A 282 6.81 -6.09 5.43
N ALA A 283 5.81 -5.45 4.83
CA ALA A 283 5.19 -4.25 5.35
C ALA A 283 4.74 -4.34 6.83
N PRO A 284 4.14 -5.46 7.33
CA PRO A 284 3.83 -5.59 8.74
C PRO A 284 5.07 -5.60 9.66
N ALA A 285 6.21 -6.12 9.17
CA ALA A 285 7.45 -6.12 9.94
C ALA A 285 8.01 -4.69 10.06
N PHE A 286 8.04 -3.92 8.97
CA PHE A 286 8.43 -2.51 8.98
C PHE A 286 7.50 -1.69 9.88
N GLY A 287 6.18 -1.86 9.78
CA GLY A 287 5.23 -1.21 10.68
C GLY A 287 5.47 -1.57 12.15
N GLY A 288 5.82 -2.82 12.45
CA GLY A 288 6.19 -3.28 13.80
C GLY A 288 7.49 -2.65 14.30
N ILE A 289 8.53 -2.56 13.46
CA ILE A 289 9.80 -1.89 13.78
C ILE A 289 9.54 -0.41 14.05
N ALA A 290 8.81 0.28 13.17
CA ALA A 290 8.44 1.68 13.36
C ALA A 290 7.69 1.89 14.68
N SER A 291 6.74 1.00 15.01
CA SER A 291 5.99 1.05 16.27
C SER A 291 6.90 0.91 17.49
N ILE A 292 7.87 -0.02 17.46
CA ILE A 292 8.85 -0.21 18.55
C ILE A 292 9.73 1.03 18.69
N LEU A 293 10.25 1.57 17.59
CA LEU A 293 11.09 2.78 17.63
C LEU A 293 10.33 4.00 18.17
N LEU A 294 9.06 4.17 17.81
CA LEU A 294 8.20 5.23 18.36
C LEU A 294 7.93 5.04 19.86
N ALA A 295 7.73 3.79 20.30
CA ALA A 295 7.57 3.48 21.71
C ALA A 295 8.86 3.78 22.49
N VAL A 296 10.04 3.46 21.93
CA VAL A 296 11.33 3.82 22.52
C VAL A 296 11.48 5.35 22.64
N LEU A 297 11.13 6.10 21.59
CA LEU A 297 11.15 7.58 21.61
C LEU A 297 10.22 8.17 22.68
N PHE A 298 9.14 7.48 23.02
CA PHE A 298 8.19 7.93 24.04
C PHE A 298 8.60 7.55 25.46
N PHE A 299 9.00 6.29 25.70
CA PHE A 299 9.21 5.76 27.05
C PHE A 299 10.64 5.94 27.59
N VAL A 300 11.64 6.11 26.70
CA VAL A 300 13.03 6.18 27.10
C VAL A 300 13.51 7.65 27.09
N PRO A 301 13.79 8.25 28.26
CA PRO A 301 14.39 9.59 28.31
C PRO A 301 15.78 9.57 27.65
N MET A 302 16.01 10.45 26.71
CA MET A 302 17.28 10.50 25.98
C MET A 302 17.64 11.92 25.54
N GLY A 303 18.93 12.16 25.35
CA GLY A 303 19.41 13.44 24.83
C GLY A 303 19.11 13.62 23.32
N PRO A 304 19.25 14.87 22.82
CA PRO A 304 18.89 15.22 21.44
C PRO A 304 19.57 14.36 20.36
N LEU A 305 20.83 14.00 20.55
CA LEU A 305 21.59 13.20 19.58
C LEU A 305 21.04 11.78 19.48
N ALA A 306 20.77 11.13 20.63
CA ALA A 306 20.21 9.77 20.65
C ALA A 306 18.79 9.77 20.05
N PHE A 307 17.96 10.76 20.40
CA PHE A 307 16.63 10.94 19.85
C PHE A 307 16.68 11.12 18.32
N GLY A 308 17.53 12.00 17.81
CA GLY A 308 17.70 12.22 16.37
C GLY A 308 18.21 10.99 15.64
N THR A 309 19.08 10.18 16.26
CA THR A 309 19.55 8.92 15.69
C THR A 309 18.42 7.90 15.55
N ILE A 310 17.63 7.69 16.60
CA ILE A 310 16.48 6.76 16.57
C ILE A 310 15.42 7.27 15.60
N LEU A 311 15.18 8.56 15.55
CA LEU A 311 14.28 9.20 14.59
C LEU A 311 14.74 8.97 13.13
N SER A 312 16.04 9.06 12.87
CA SER A 312 16.61 8.80 11.54
C SER A 312 16.47 7.32 11.15
N LEU A 313 16.65 6.39 12.10
CA LEU A 313 16.40 4.97 11.89
C LEU A 313 14.92 4.67 11.63
N LEU A 314 14.01 5.29 12.40
CA LEU A 314 12.57 5.23 12.16
C LEU A 314 12.23 5.72 10.74
N ALA A 315 12.77 6.86 10.36
CA ALA A 315 12.54 7.46 9.05
C ALA A 315 13.08 6.57 7.91
N PHE A 316 14.24 5.95 8.11
CA PHE A 316 14.83 4.99 7.18
C PHE A 316 13.93 3.75 7.01
N ASP A 317 13.44 3.18 8.10
CA ASP A 317 12.50 2.07 8.08
C ASP A 317 11.19 2.43 7.35
N LEU A 318 10.66 3.62 7.60
CA LEU A 318 9.49 4.14 6.89
C LEU A 318 9.73 4.37 5.39
N GLY A 319 10.98 4.59 4.97
CA GLY A 319 11.39 4.59 3.56
C GLY A 319 11.22 3.23 2.90
N PHE A 320 11.65 2.16 3.58
CA PHE A 320 11.42 0.76 3.15
C PHE A 320 9.94 0.41 3.11
N PHE A 321 9.16 0.92 4.07
CA PHE A 321 7.72 0.72 4.10
C PHE A 321 7.02 1.37 2.89
N LYS A 322 7.33 2.62 2.56
CA LYS A 322 6.61 3.42 1.55
C LYS A 322 6.79 2.90 0.12
N LEU A 323 8.03 2.64 -0.29
CA LEU A 323 8.39 2.36 -1.68
C LEU A 323 7.60 1.21 -2.32
N PRO A 324 7.42 0.03 -1.68
CA PRO A 324 6.71 -1.07 -2.30
C PRO A 324 5.22 -0.77 -2.56
N PHE A 325 4.60 0.10 -1.77
CA PHE A 325 3.22 0.53 -2.02
C PHE A 325 3.11 1.45 -3.23
N ASP A 326 4.03 2.40 -3.39
CA ASP A 326 4.12 3.26 -4.59
C ASP A 326 4.31 2.42 -5.86
N ALA A 327 5.19 1.43 -5.79
CA ALA A 327 5.46 0.51 -6.91
C ALA A 327 4.25 -0.38 -7.24
N GLU A 328 3.50 -0.85 -6.23
CA GLU A 328 2.36 -1.72 -6.43
C GLU A 328 1.19 -1.02 -7.15
N ILE A 329 0.93 0.26 -6.86
CA ILE A 329 -0.09 1.04 -7.59
C ILE A 329 0.25 1.07 -9.09
N GLN A 330 1.51 1.33 -9.45
CA GLN A 330 1.96 1.41 -10.84
C GLN A 330 2.00 0.05 -11.54
N LYS A 331 2.23 -1.02 -10.79
CA LYS A 331 2.24 -2.39 -11.30
C LYS A 331 0.83 -2.92 -11.60
N VAL A 332 -0.10 -2.67 -10.69
CA VAL A 332 -1.49 -3.17 -10.78
C VAL A 332 -2.28 -2.40 -11.83
N VAL A 333 -2.05 -1.09 -11.94
CA VAL A 333 -2.81 -0.23 -12.86
C VAL A 333 -1.93 0.22 -14.01
N LYS A 334 -2.29 -0.16 -15.23
CA LYS A 334 -1.55 0.19 -16.45
C LYS A 334 -2.33 1.15 -17.33
N GLY A 335 -1.60 1.87 -18.21
CA GLY A 335 -2.17 2.72 -19.24
C GLY A 335 -2.87 3.98 -18.70
N PRO A 336 -3.86 4.54 -19.43
CA PRO A 336 -4.48 5.84 -19.11
C PRO A 336 -5.17 5.88 -17.74
N LYS A 337 -5.57 4.73 -17.21
CA LYS A 337 -6.23 4.60 -15.90
C LYS A 337 -5.28 4.89 -14.73
N LEU A 338 -3.97 4.75 -14.93
CA LEU A 338 -2.96 5.01 -13.89
C LEU A 338 -3.04 6.45 -13.36
N ASN A 339 -3.14 7.43 -14.26
CA ASN A 339 -3.21 8.84 -13.86
C ASN A 339 -4.39 9.13 -12.94
N MET A 340 -5.57 8.53 -13.24
CA MET A 340 -6.75 8.67 -12.39
C MET A 340 -6.54 8.01 -11.01
N MET A 341 -5.85 6.87 -10.95
CA MET A 341 -5.57 6.20 -9.67
C MET A 341 -4.53 6.95 -8.84
N LEU A 342 -3.51 7.53 -9.46
CA LEU A 342 -2.54 8.41 -8.77
C LEU A 342 -3.23 9.68 -8.25
N ALA A 343 -4.13 10.30 -9.02
CA ALA A 343 -4.92 11.43 -8.57
C ALA A 343 -5.84 11.05 -7.39
N TYR A 344 -6.46 9.89 -7.43
CA TYR A 344 -7.28 9.36 -6.34
C TYR A 344 -6.44 9.10 -5.08
N PHE A 345 -5.27 8.48 -5.21
CA PHE A 345 -4.31 8.31 -4.12
C PHE A 345 -3.93 9.66 -3.50
N ASN A 346 -3.58 10.66 -4.31
CA ASN A 346 -3.24 11.99 -3.81
C ASN A 346 -4.40 12.62 -3.03
N GLN A 347 -5.64 12.53 -3.54
CA GLN A 347 -6.82 13.04 -2.82
C GLN A 347 -7.03 12.36 -1.47
N VAL A 348 -6.91 11.02 -1.41
CA VAL A 348 -7.04 10.26 -0.14
C VAL A 348 -5.92 10.68 0.82
N SER A 349 -4.69 10.82 0.32
CA SER A 349 -3.54 11.23 1.14
C SER A 349 -3.72 12.63 1.72
N PHE A 350 -4.14 13.61 0.92
CA PHE A 350 -4.39 14.97 1.42
C PHE A 350 -5.55 15.04 2.42
N LEU A 351 -6.62 14.24 2.21
CA LEU A 351 -7.71 14.10 3.19
C LEU A 351 -7.19 13.57 4.53
N LEU A 352 -6.35 12.53 4.50
CA LEU A 352 -5.77 11.97 5.72
C LEU A 352 -4.75 12.92 6.36
N MET A 353 -3.93 13.65 5.57
CA MET A 353 -3.02 14.68 6.11
C MET A 353 -3.79 15.83 6.79
N MET A 354 -4.92 16.27 6.23
CA MET A 354 -5.82 17.22 6.90
C MET A 354 -6.35 16.65 8.22
N PHE A 355 -6.77 15.39 8.20
CA PHE A 355 -7.23 14.70 9.41
C PHE A 355 -6.10 14.51 10.44
N ALA A 356 -4.84 14.36 10.02
CA ALA A 356 -3.68 14.32 10.91
C ALA A 356 -3.55 15.61 11.74
N SER A 357 -3.80 16.76 11.13
CA SER A 357 -3.77 18.06 11.85
C SER A 357 -4.81 18.11 12.95
N LEU A 358 -6.04 17.67 12.66
CA LEU A 358 -7.12 17.61 13.66
C LEU A 358 -6.83 16.58 14.76
N CYS A 359 -6.32 15.41 14.39
CA CYS A 359 -5.90 14.39 15.36
C CYS A 359 -4.79 14.89 16.27
N TYR A 360 -3.76 15.57 15.70
CA TYR A 360 -2.67 16.14 16.49
C TYR A 360 -3.18 17.16 17.50
N MET A 361 -4.04 18.10 17.05
CA MET A 361 -4.64 19.11 17.93
C MET A 361 -5.40 18.47 19.08
N ALA A 362 -6.27 17.48 18.78
CA ALA A 362 -7.08 16.80 19.80
C ALA A 362 -6.21 15.98 20.76
N VAL A 363 -5.28 15.18 20.26
CA VAL A 363 -4.43 14.30 21.08
C VAL A 363 -3.49 15.10 21.95
N SER A 364 -2.87 16.16 21.39
CA SER A 364 -1.97 17.04 22.15
C SER A 364 -2.71 17.82 23.24
N ALA A 365 -3.92 18.30 22.95
CA ALA A 365 -4.73 19.04 23.93
C ALA A 365 -5.25 18.14 25.07
N LEU A 366 -5.57 16.87 24.80
CA LEU A 366 -6.15 15.94 25.79
C LEU A 366 -5.07 15.18 26.60
N PHE A 367 -3.98 14.79 25.96
CA PHE A 367 -3.00 13.84 26.51
C PHE A 367 -1.56 14.41 26.57
N GLY A 368 -1.38 15.67 26.16
CA GLY A 368 -0.07 16.34 26.14
C GLY A 368 0.72 16.17 24.85
N PRO A 369 1.81 16.95 24.70
CA PRO A 369 2.52 17.11 23.43
C PRO A 369 3.25 15.85 22.95
N CYS A 370 3.52 14.86 23.82
CA CYS A 370 4.22 13.63 23.47
C CYS A 370 3.27 12.50 23.01
N ALA A 371 1.98 12.60 23.29
CA ALA A 371 1.01 11.51 23.07
C ALA A 371 0.87 11.09 21.59
N PHE A 372 1.23 11.96 20.65
CA PHE A 372 1.24 11.62 19.22
C PHE A 372 2.18 10.45 18.89
N LEU A 373 3.28 10.27 19.63
CA LEU A 373 4.23 9.16 19.41
C LEU A 373 3.56 7.81 19.66
N ILE A 374 2.77 7.70 20.75
CA ILE A 374 2.03 6.46 21.06
C ILE A 374 0.92 6.21 20.04
N LEU A 375 0.16 7.26 19.66
CA LEU A 375 -0.86 7.10 18.63
C LEU A 375 -0.25 6.60 17.31
N LEU A 376 0.89 7.18 16.88
CA LEU A 376 1.61 6.73 15.69
C LEU A 376 2.10 5.29 15.84
N ALA A 377 2.64 4.91 17.01
CA ALA A 377 3.08 3.55 17.27
C ALA A 377 1.94 2.54 17.09
N VAL A 378 0.77 2.83 17.67
CA VAL A 378 -0.42 1.97 17.54
C VAL A 378 -0.89 1.87 16.08
N VAL A 379 -1.00 3.00 15.39
CA VAL A 379 -1.48 3.02 14.00
C VAL A 379 -0.51 2.28 13.06
N LEU A 380 0.80 2.49 13.22
CA LEU A 380 1.81 1.82 12.38
C LEU A 380 1.98 0.33 12.72
N ALA A 381 1.57 -0.14 13.91
CA ALA A 381 1.46 -1.56 14.20
C ALA A 381 0.21 -2.19 13.54
N VAL A 382 -0.94 -1.54 13.68
CA VAL A 382 -2.25 -2.10 13.32
C VAL A 382 -2.51 -2.04 11.82
N VAL A 383 -2.24 -0.90 11.17
CA VAL A 383 -2.63 -0.70 9.76
C VAL A 383 -1.88 -1.62 8.79
N PRO A 384 -0.55 -1.79 8.86
CA PRO A 384 0.16 -2.73 7.99
C PRO A 384 -0.21 -4.19 8.25
N LEU A 385 -0.54 -4.53 9.50
CA LEU A 385 -1.05 -5.86 9.84
C LEU A 385 -2.43 -6.10 9.22
N ALA A 386 -3.36 -5.14 9.33
CA ALA A 386 -4.67 -5.21 8.68
C ALA A 386 -4.54 -5.27 7.14
N PHE A 387 -3.59 -4.53 6.56
CA PHE A 387 -3.26 -4.62 5.15
C PHE A 387 -2.82 -6.04 4.74
N ALA A 388 -1.95 -6.67 5.52
CA ALA A 388 -1.49 -8.04 5.23
C ALA A 388 -2.64 -9.04 5.15
N PHE A 389 -3.66 -8.89 5.99
CA PHE A 389 -4.88 -9.71 5.92
C PHE A 389 -5.86 -9.30 4.82
N SER A 390 -5.71 -8.10 4.26
CA SER A 390 -6.60 -7.57 3.21
C SER A 390 -6.04 -7.73 1.80
N TYR A 391 -4.76 -8.12 1.66
CA TYR A 391 -4.08 -8.19 0.37
C TYR A 391 -3.57 -9.60 0.09
N ARG A 392 -4.23 -10.31 -0.84
CA ARG A 392 -4.02 -11.73 -1.10
C ARG A 392 -2.56 -12.13 -1.31
N SER A 393 -1.83 -11.41 -2.18
CA SER A 393 -0.43 -11.80 -2.49
C SER A 393 0.49 -11.64 -1.27
N VAL A 394 0.24 -10.66 -0.41
CA VAL A 394 0.96 -10.46 0.85
C VAL A 394 0.64 -11.58 1.82
N LEU A 395 -0.64 -11.88 2.00
CA LEU A 395 -1.11 -12.96 2.87
C LEU A 395 -0.48 -14.31 2.47
N CYS A 396 -0.48 -14.64 1.18
CA CYS A 396 0.11 -15.88 0.66
C CYS A 396 1.64 -15.91 0.85
N ARG A 397 2.34 -14.78 0.66
CA ARG A 397 3.80 -14.71 0.88
C ARG A 397 4.18 -14.82 2.34
N ILE A 398 3.42 -14.18 3.23
CA ILE A 398 3.60 -14.35 4.69
C ILE A 398 3.36 -15.81 5.05
N GLY A 399 2.30 -16.41 4.54
CA GLY A 399 2.03 -17.85 4.68
C GLY A 399 3.21 -18.70 4.22
N LYS A 400 3.74 -18.42 3.02
CA LYS A 400 4.93 -19.12 2.48
C LYS A 400 6.14 -19.00 3.42
N TRP A 401 6.43 -17.81 3.91
CA TRP A 401 7.54 -17.58 4.85
C TRP A 401 7.32 -18.32 6.18
N LEU A 402 6.11 -18.30 6.72
CA LEU A 402 5.77 -19.02 7.94
C LEU A 402 5.92 -20.54 7.75
N PHE A 403 5.36 -21.08 6.67
CA PHE A 403 5.44 -22.51 6.39
C PHE A 403 6.86 -22.99 6.08
N ALA A 404 7.71 -22.16 5.45
CA ALA A 404 9.11 -22.49 5.18
C ALA A 404 9.94 -22.74 6.45
N ARG A 405 9.47 -22.30 7.62
CA ARG A 405 10.12 -22.63 8.91
C ARG A 405 9.93 -24.10 9.30
N ARG A 406 8.81 -24.70 8.91
CA ARG A 406 8.45 -26.10 9.26
C ARG A 406 8.57 -27.06 8.09
N TYR A 407 8.32 -26.60 6.86
CA TYR A 407 8.28 -27.39 5.65
C TYR A 407 9.38 -26.94 4.69
N ALA A 408 10.18 -27.91 4.21
CA ALA A 408 11.10 -27.71 3.10
C ALA A 408 10.35 -28.09 1.81
N VAL A 409 9.69 -27.10 1.18
CA VAL A 409 8.86 -27.32 -0.01
C VAL A 409 9.73 -27.26 -1.26
N THR A 410 9.76 -28.36 -2.02
CA THR A 410 10.35 -28.44 -3.35
C THR A 410 9.21 -28.38 -4.37
N VAL A 411 9.30 -27.48 -5.34
CA VAL A 411 8.27 -27.31 -6.39
C VAL A 411 8.85 -27.67 -7.74
N GLU A 412 8.24 -28.62 -8.41
CA GLU A 412 8.58 -29.12 -9.74
C GLU A 412 7.48 -28.77 -10.75
N GLY A 413 7.83 -28.66 -12.03
CA GLY A 413 6.87 -28.44 -13.11
C GLY A 413 6.16 -27.07 -13.10
N ARG A 414 6.79 -26.01 -12.57
CA ARG A 414 6.19 -24.65 -12.54
C ARG A 414 5.80 -24.11 -13.91
N ASP A 415 6.41 -24.61 -14.97
CA ASP A 415 6.12 -24.19 -16.35
C ASP A 415 4.68 -24.52 -16.78
N ALA A 416 4.06 -25.53 -16.17
CA ALA A 416 2.65 -25.84 -16.36
C ALA A 416 1.71 -24.68 -15.99
N LEU A 417 2.17 -23.79 -15.10
CA LEU A 417 1.44 -22.59 -14.66
C LEU A 417 1.71 -21.36 -15.55
N ALA A 418 2.69 -21.40 -16.45
CA ALA A 418 3.05 -20.32 -17.35
C ALA A 418 2.08 -20.26 -18.54
N PHE A 419 0.89 -19.74 -18.30
CA PHE A 419 -0.20 -19.64 -19.27
C PHE A 419 -1.02 -18.37 -19.04
N ASP A 420 -1.32 -17.62 -20.10
CA ASP A 420 -2.03 -16.34 -19.98
C ASP A 420 -3.56 -16.50 -19.86
N GLY A 421 -4.11 -17.66 -20.17
CA GLY A 421 -5.52 -17.99 -20.01
C GLY A 421 -5.88 -18.51 -18.61
N PRO A 422 -7.18 -18.79 -18.36
CA PRO A 422 -7.65 -19.34 -17.09
C PRO A 422 -7.14 -20.78 -16.89
N ILE A 423 -6.85 -21.14 -15.64
CA ILE A 423 -6.44 -22.50 -15.27
C ILE A 423 -7.40 -23.10 -14.23
N LEU A 424 -7.61 -24.39 -14.39
CA LEU A 424 -8.24 -25.24 -13.38
C LEU A 424 -7.14 -26.03 -12.67
N VAL A 425 -6.95 -25.81 -11.38
CA VAL A 425 -5.94 -26.50 -10.57
C VAL A 425 -6.61 -27.61 -9.76
N LEU A 426 -6.11 -28.84 -9.92
CA LEU A 426 -6.64 -30.03 -9.27
C LEU A 426 -5.55 -30.68 -8.39
N PRO A 427 -5.43 -30.34 -7.11
CA PRO A 427 -4.48 -30.98 -6.21
C PRO A 427 -5.07 -32.23 -5.53
N ASN A 428 -4.18 -33.17 -5.12
CA ASN A 428 -4.52 -34.20 -4.14
C ASN A 428 -4.62 -33.60 -2.73
N HIS A 429 -5.21 -34.33 -1.77
CA HIS A 429 -5.54 -33.80 -0.44
C HIS A 429 -4.96 -34.63 0.73
N PRO A 430 -3.61 -34.70 0.87
CA PRO A 430 -2.97 -35.55 1.89
C PRO A 430 -3.15 -35.03 3.34
N ALA A 431 -3.36 -33.74 3.54
CA ALA A 431 -3.50 -33.15 4.88
C ALA A 431 -4.28 -31.82 4.84
N MET A 432 -4.83 -31.39 5.97
CA MET A 432 -5.58 -30.13 6.07
C MET A 432 -4.73 -28.86 5.82
N VAL A 433 -3.41 -28.95 5.83
CA VAL A 433 -2.49 -27.83 5.59
C VAL A 433 -2.17 -27.62 4.10
N ASP A 434 -2.40 -28.61 3.24
CA ASP A 434 -2.00 -28.50 1.83
C ASP A 434 -2.69 -27.37 1.05
N PRO A 435 -3.97 -26.99 1.28
CA PRO A 435 -4.55 -25.84 0.60
C PRO A 435 -3.79 -24.54 0.89
N MET A 436 -3.24 -24.43 2.09
CA MET A 436 -2.45 -23.25 2.47
C MET A 436 -1.07 -23.29 1.82
N LEU A 437 -0.44 -24.47 1.74
CA LEU A 437 0.87 -24.63 1.11
C LEU A 437 0.79 -24.43 -0.40
N VAL A 438 -0.18 -25.05 -1.08
CA VAL A 438 -0.40 -24.87 -2.52
C VAL A 438 -0.76 -23.40 -2.82
N GLY A 439 -1.66 -22.80 -2.06
CA GLY A 439 -2.01 -21.38 -2.20
C GLY A 439 -0.83 -20.45 -1.96
N ALA A 440 0.07 -20.78 -1.03
CA ALA A 440 1.29 -20.02 -0.76
C ALA A 440 2.29 -20.11 -1.92
N GLU A 441 2.39 -21.24 -2.62
CA GLU A 441 3.23 -21.38 -3.81
C GLU A 441 2.61 -20.69 -5.04
N LEU A 442 1.29 -20.49 -5.08
CA LEU A 442 0.55 -19.79 -6.12
C LEU A 442 0.31 -18.29 -5.78
N TRP A 443 1.13 -17.68 -4.94
CA TRP A 443 0.94 -16.29 -4.47
C TRP A 443 0.86 -15.26 -5.60
N TRP A 444 1.54 -15.48 -6.70
CA TRP A 444 1.62 -14.60 -7.87
C TRP A 444 0.46 -14.77 -8.85
N ARG A 445 -0.27 -15.89 -8.77
CA ARG A 445 -1.43 -16.18 -9.61
C ARG A 445 -2.71 -16.18 -8.77
N PRO A 446 -3.76 -15.41 -9.12
CA PRO A 446 -4.94 -15.22 -8.27
C PRO A 446 -5.93 -16.41 -8.37
N VAL A 447 -5.46 -17.61 -8.11
CA VAL A 447 -6.30 -18.82 -8.13
C VAL A 447 -7.34 -18.77 -7.00
N LYS A 448 -8.62 -18.94 -7.34
CA LYS A 448 -9.76 -18.87 -6.41
C LYS A 448 -10.08 -20.27 -5.87
N PRO A 449 -9.92 -20.53 -4.56
CA PRO A 449 -10.33 -21.79 -3.97
C PRO A 449 -11.86 -21.87 -3.79
N LEU A 450 -12.41 -23.07 -3.78
CA LEU A 450 -13.80 -23.30 -3.35
C LEU A 450 -13.87 -23.27 -1.83
N ALA A 451 -14.82 -22.51 -1.28
CA ALA A 451 -15.05 -22.45 0.16
C ALA A 451 -16.54 -22.52 0.49
N ASP A 452 -16.85 -23.32 1.50
CA ASP A 452 -18.21 -23.47 2.04
C ASP A 452 -18.71 -22.14 2.64
N GLU A 453 -19.95 -21.75 2.33
CA GLU A 453 -20.61 -20.55 2.87
C GLU A 453 -20.54 -20.49 4.40
N PHE A 454 -20.62 -21.62 5.08
CA PHE A 454 -20.49 -21.68 6.53
C PHE A 454 -19.20 -21.04 7.05
N PHE A 455 -18.06 -21.29 6.39
CA PHE A 455 -16.79 -20.72 6.80
C PHE A 455 -16.63 -19.25 6.36
N LEU A 456 -17.26 -18.89 5.23
CA LEU A 456 -17.23 -17.50 4.72
C LEU A 456 -18.08 -16.55 5.56
N ASP A 457 -19.19 -17.01 6.13
CA ASP A 457 -20.16 -16.16 6.82
C ASP A 457 -20.06 -16.24 8.36
N ARG A 458 -19.27 -17.18 8.90
CA ARG A 458 -19.07 -17.34 10.35
C ARG A 458 -18.43 -16.12 11.02
N GLY A 459 -17.74 -15.27 10.26
CA GLY A 459 -16.97 -14.14 10.80
C GLY A 459 -15.60 -14.57 11.37
N GLY A 460 -14.89 -13.60 11.93
CA GLY A 460 -13.55 -13.81 12.49
C GLY A 460 -12.43 -13.87 11.45
N ILE A 461 -11.21 -14.16 11.90
CA ILE A 461 -9.99 -14.14 11.09
C ILE A 461 -10.06 -15.14 9.93
N SER A 462 -10.60 -16.34 10.16
CA SER A 462 -10.72 -17.36 9.10
C SER A 462 -11.61 -16.91 7.94
N SER A 463 -12.77 -16.30 8.24
CA SER A 463 -13.65 -15.73 7.23
C SER A 463 -12.98 -14.58 6.46
N MET A 464 -12.24 -13.73 7.15
CA MET A 464 -11.49 -12.63 6.52
C MET A 464 -10.41 -13.16 5.57
N VAL A 465 -9.64 -14.16 5.99
CA VAL A 465 -8.64 -14.83 5.15
C VAL A 465 -9.27 -15.43 3.89
N LEU A 466 -10.35 -16.20 4.04
CA LEU A 466 -11.04 -16.81 2.90
C LEU A 466 -11.61 -15.77 1.93
N LYS A 467 -12.17 -14.67 2.44
CA LYS A 467 -12.64 -13.55 1.61
C LYS A 467 -11.49 -12.87 0.87
N THR A 468 -10.36 -12.68 1.52
CA THR A 468 -9.15 -12.10 0.90
C THR A 468 -8.57 -13.00 -0.18
N LEU A 469 -8.65 -14.31 -0.01
CA LEU A 469 -8.25 -15.28 -1.05
C LEU A 469 -9.19 -15.27 -2.26
N GLY A 470 -10.35 -14.63 -2.17
CA GLY A 470 -11.31 -14.53 -3.26
C GLY A 470 -12.04 -15.84 -3.54
N CYS A 471 -12.33 -16.62 -2.49
CA CYS A 471 -12.95 -17.94 -2.62
C CYS A 471 -14.27 -17.90 -3.40
N VAL A 472 -14.45 -18.88 -4.26
CA VAL A 472 -15.74 -19.17 -4.91
C VAL A 472 -16.68 -19.80 -3.88
N ARG A 473 -17.85 -19.19 -3.68
CA ARG A 473 -18.84 -19.68 -2.70
C ARG A 473 -19.45 -21.00 -3.11
N VAL A 474 -19.41 -21.95 -2.20
CA VAL A 474 -20.07 -23.24 -2.31
C VAL A 474 -21.19 -23.29 -1.28
N PRO A 475 -22.41 -23.69 -1.66
CA PRO A 475 -23.51 -23.82 -0.71
C PRO A 475 -23.18 -24.73 0.46
N ASP A 476 -23.64 -24.39 1.67
CA ASP A 476 -23.45 -25.21 2.88
C ASP A 476 -24.05 -26.62 2.70
N LEU A 477 -23.16 -27.58 2.42
CA LEU A 477 -23.54 -28.97 2.19
C LEU A 477 -24.15 -29.63 3.43
N ARG A 478 -23.93 -29.07 4.63
CA ARG A 478 -24.51 -29.59 5.88
C ARG A 478 -25.99 -29.26 6.01
N ARG A 479 -26.40 -28.06 5.52
CA ARG A 479 -27.81 -27.64 5.49
C ARG A 479 -28.61 -28.31 4.38
N ARG A 480 -27.94 -28.79 3.34
CA ARG A 480 -28.58 -29.45 2.17
C ARG A 480 -28.51 -30.97 2.19
N ARG A 481 -28.44 -31.57 3.38
CA ARG A 481 -28.41 -33.07 3.52
C ARG A 481 -29.60 -33.77 2.90
N SER A 482 -30.72 -33.07 2.67
CA SER A 482 -31.93 -33.59 2.00
C SER A 482 -31.87 -33.55 0.47
N GLU A 483 -30.90 -32.85 -0.13
CA GLU A 483 -30.75 -32.77 -1.58
C GLU A 483 -29.91 -33.95 -2.11
N SER A 484 -30.23 -34.42 -3.30
CA SER A 484 -29.43 -35.50 -3.95
C SER A 484 -28.02 -34.98 -4.24
N GLY A 485 -27.00 -35.80 -3.97
CA GLY A 485 -25.60 -35.41 -4.25
C GLY A 485 -25.34 -35.00 -5.71
N ALA A 486 -26.14 -35.51 -6.65
CA ALA A 486 -26.09 -35.14 -8.07
C ALA A 486 -26.58 -33.71 -8.33
N ARG A 487 -27.56 -33.21 -7.56
CA ARG A 487 -28.05 -31.84 -7.67
C ARG A 487 -27.01 -30.82 -7.13
N ILE A 488 -26.39 -31.18 -6.03
CA ILE A 488 -25.31 -30.39 -5.43
C ILE A 488 -24.12 -30.32 -6.38
N ALA A 489 -23.69 -31.45 -6.94
CA ALA A 489 -22.55 -31.49 -7.86
C ALA A 489 -22.80 -30.67 -9.14
N ARG A 490 -24.03 -30.66 -9.68
CA ARG A 490 -24.39 -29.81 -10.82
C ARG A 490 -24.32 -28.32 -10.48
N GLY A 491 -24.88 -27.92 -9.34
CA GLY A 491 -24.80 -26.52 -8.89
C GLY A 491 -23.35 -26.04 -8.68
N LEU A 492 -22.46 -26.90 -8.19
CA LEU A 492 -21.03 -26.61 -8.06
C LEU A 492 -20.32 -26.52 -9.40
N GLN A 493 -20.66 -27.44 -10.33
CA GLN A 493 -20.15 -27.39 -11.70
C GLN A 493 -20.46 -26.05 -12.36
N ASP A 494 -21.72 -25.59 -12.31
CA ASP A 494 -22.13 -24.30 -12.92
C ASP A 494 -21.36 -23.11 -12.36
N VAL A 495 -21.11 -23.11 -11.05
CA VAL A 495 -20.34 -22.04 -10.38
C VAL A 495 -18.89 -22.04 -10.84
N VAL A 496 -18.25 -23.21 -10.91
CA VAL A 496 -16.85 -23.34 -11.36
C VAL A 496 -16.72 -22.99 -12.84
N THR A 497 -17.60 -23.49 -13.69
CA THR A 497 -17.59 -23.23 -15.14
C THR A 497 -17.76 -21.73 -15.42
N LYS A 498 -18.71 -21.06 -14.77
CA LYS A 498 -18.89 -19.59 -14.89
C LYS A 498 -17.66 -18.80 -14.44
N ALA A 499 -16.97 -19.24 -13.39
CA ALA A 499 -15.74 -18.57 -12.95
C ALA A 499 -14.62 -18.71 -14.00
N LEU A 500 -14.45 -19.92 -14.56
CA LEU A 500 -13.47 -20.19 -15.63
C LEU A 500 -13.81 -19.43 -16.93
N GLU A 501 -15.09 -19.38 -17.34
CA GLU A 501 -15.55 -18.56 -18.48
C GLU A 501 -15.32 -17.08 -18.28
N GLY A 502 -15.42 -16.61 -17.02
CA GLY A 502 -15.09 -15.24 -16.62
C GLY A 502 -13.59 -14.92 -16.62
N GLY A 503 -12.73 -15.90 -16.96
CA GLY A 503 -11.27 -15.75 -16.97
C GLY A 503 -10.61 -15.91 -15.60
N ASP A 504 -11.33 -16.44 -14.60
CA ASP A 504 -10.79 -16.71 -13.27
C ASP A 504 -10.04 -18.06 -13.25
N ASP A 505 -8.96 -18.10 -12.49
CA ASP A 505 -8.32 -19.36 -12.11
C ASP A 505 -9.06 -19.98 -10.94
N VAL A 506 -9.31 -21.30 -11.00
CA VAL A 506 -10.04 -22.01 -9.94
C VAL A 506 -9.22 -23.19 -9.42
N ILE A 507 -9.26 -23.43 -8.10
CA ILE A 507 -8.65 -24.60 -7.46
C ILE A 507 -9.69 -25.32 -6.61
N PHE A 508 -9.78 -26.62 -6.77
CA PHE A 508 -10.54 -27.49 -5.87
C PHE A 508 -9.94 -28.89 -5.81
N TYR A 509 -10.27 -29.60 -4.75
CA TYR A 509 -9.77 -30.95 -4.46
C TYR A 509 -10.75 -32.01 -4.97
N PRO A 510 -10.35 -32.87 -5.92
CA PRO A 510 -11.26 -33.87 -6.55
C PRO A 510 -11.93 -34.84 -5.58
N SER A 511 -11.20 -35.31 -4.56
CA SER A 511 -11.72 -36.20 -3.51
C SER A 511 -12.70 -35.50 -2.56
N GLY A 512 -12.56 -34.16 -2.35
CA GLY A 512 -13.38 -33.38 -1.44
C GLY A 512 -13.18 -33.74 0.05
N HIS A 513 -12.17 -34.51 0.38
CA HIS A 513 -11.77 -34.86 1.75
C HIS A 513 -10.26 -35.11 1.85
N ILE A 514 -9.69 -34.96 3.04
CA ILE A 514 -8.30 -35.34 3.28
C ILE A 514 -8.15 -36.87 3.28
N TRP A 515 -6.96 -37.32 2.94
CA TRP A 515 -6.63 -38.76 2.86
C TRP A 515 -7.08 -39.54 4.10
N THR A 516 -7.68 -40.71 3.84
CA THR A 516 -8.04 -41.72 4.86
C THR A 516 -7.06 -42.88 4.88
N SER A 517 -6.39 -43.13 3.77
CA SER A 517 -5.31 -44.08 3.53
C SER A 517 -4.11 -43.30 2.93
N PRO A 518 -2.90 -43.86 2.81
CA PRO A 518 -1.75 -43.15 2.20
C PRO A 518 -1.86 -43.00 0.68
N ARG A 519 -3.07 -42.87 0.15
CA ARG A 519 -3.38 -42.72 -1.27
C ARG A 519 -4.54 -41.75 -1.49
N GLU A 520 -4.57 -41.10 -2.66
CA GLU A 520 -5.70 -40.31 -3.10
C GLU A 520 -6.84 -41.24 -3.58
N GLU A 521 -8.05 -41.04 -3.07
CA GLU A 521 -9.26 -41.77 -3.40
C GLU A 521 -10.37 -40.78 -3.75
N ILE A 522 -10.76 -40.73 -5.01
CA ILE A 522 -11.85 -39.89 -5.53
C ILE A 522 -13.17 -40.70 -5.50
N GLY A 523 -13.09 -41.98 -5.83
CA GLY A 523 -14.20 -42.93 -5.77
C GLY A 523 -15.37 -42.48 -6.64
N THR A 524 -16.55 -42.33 -6.03
CA THR A 524 -17.80 -41.99 -6.74
C THR A 524 -18.08 -40.49 -6.85
N ARG A 525 -17.13 -39.62 -6.50
CA ARG A 525 -17.28 -38.15 -6.56
C ARG A 525 -17.56 -37.68 -7.99
N GLN A 526 -18.36 -36.61 -8.11
CA GLN A 526 -18.87 -36.18 -9.42
C GLN A 526 -18.26 -34.88 -9.91
N LEU A 527 -17.78 -34.01 -9.01
CA LEU A 527 -17.43 -32.63 -9.34
C LEU A 527 -16.31 -32.56 -10.39
N ALA A 528 -15.19 -33.26 -10.16
CA ALA A 528 -14.05 -33.23 -11.08
C ALA A 528 -14.44 -33.71 -12.48
N TYR A 529 -15.13 -34.84 -12.56
CA TYR A 529 -15.64 -35.37 -13.83
C TYR A 529 -16.58 -34.39 -14.55
N ASN A 530 -17.56 -33.82 -13.82
CA ASN A 530 -18.55 -32.92 -14.41
C ASN A 530 -17.92 -31.61 -14.92
N VAL A 531 -17.01 -31.02 -14.14
CA VAL A 531 -16.29 -29.79 -14.53
C VAL A 531 -15.38 -30.06 -15.73
N CYS A 532 -14.61 -31.14 -15.71
CA CYS A 532 -13.69 -31.49 -16.80
C CYS A 532 -14.43 -31.84 -18.09
N LYS A 533 -15.61 -32.45 -17.99
CA LYS A 533 -16.48 -32.77 -19.15
C LYS A 533 -17.09 -31.49 -19.77
N ALA A 534 -17.38 -30.49 -18.96
CA ALA A 534 -17.95 -29.21 -19.38
C ALA A 534 -16.88 -28.08 -19.38
N LEU A 535 -15.61 -28.44 -19.58
CA LEU A 535 -14.51 -27.46 -19.52
C LEU A 535 -14.64 -26.45 -20.66
N PRO A 536 -14.63 -25.13 -20.38
CA PRO A 536 -14.68 -24.13 -21.43
C PRO A 536 -13.44 -24.17 -22.33
N ALA A 537 -13.60 -23.78 -23.60
CA ALA A 537 -12.48 -23.71 -24.53
C ALA A 537 -11.42 -22.71 -24.03
N GLY A 538 -10.14 -23.09 -24.16
CA GLY A 538 -9.03 -22.23 -23.75
C GLY A 538 -8.69 -22.28 -22.26
N VAL A 539 -9.32 -23.15 -21.46
CA VAL A 539 -8.95 -23.41 -20.07
C VAL A 539 -7.91 -24.53 -20.01
N ARG A 540 -6.81 -24.28 -19.29
CA ARG A 540 -5.78 -25.30 -19.02
C ARG A 540 -6.08 -26.02 -17.70
N VAL A 541 -5.87 -27.35 -17.66
CA VAL A 541 -6.01 -28.15 -16.42
C VAL A 541 -4.63 -28.51 -15.90
N VAL A 542 -4.33 -28.08 -14.69
CA VAL A 542 -3.06 -28.38 -14.01
C VAL A 542 -3.33 -29.26 -12.81
N ALA A 543 -2.87 -30.50 -12.85
CA ALA A 543 -2.92 -31.39 -11.68
C ALA A 543 -1.72 -31.11 -10.77
N VAL A 544 -1.91 -31.25 -9.46
CA VAL A 544 -0.85 -31.04 -8.47
C VAL A 544 -0.76 -32.25 -7.56
N ARG A 545 0.41 -32.88 -7.56
CA ARG A 545 0.73 -34.01 -6.69
C ARG A 545 1.58 -33.51 -5.53
N THR A 546 1.06 -33.59 -4.31
CA THR A 546 1.75 -33.20 -3.08
C THR A 546 2.11 -34.43 -2.27
N HIS A 547 3.40 -34.61 -1.98
CA HIS A 547 3.94 -35.68 -1.14
C HIS A 547 4.60 -35.12 0.11
N GLY A 548 4.76 -35.99 1.13
CA GLY A 548 5.47 -35.64 2.38
C GLY A 548 4.55 -35.07 3.48
N LEU A 549 3.25 -34.93 3.27
CA LEU A 549 2.31 -34.42 4.28
C LEU A 549 1.58 -35.50 5.08
N TRP A 550 1.53 -36.72 4.58
CA TRP A 550 0.94 -37.86 5.31
C TRP A 550 1.76 -38.17 6.56
N GLY A 551 1.12 -38.33 7.71
CA GLY A 551 1.82 -38.45 9.00
C GLY A 551 2.20 -37.12 9.67
N SER A 552 1.87 -35.96 9.07
CA SER A 552 1.95 -34.66 9.73
C SER A 552 0.85 -34.50 10.79
N ILE A 553 0.99 -33.51 11.69
CA ILE A 553 -0.06 -33.18 12.67
C ILE A 553 -1.38 -32.76 12.03
N TRP A 554 -1.36 -32.40 10.75
CA TRP A 554 -2.49 -31.98 9.95
C TRP A 554 -3.12 -33.15 9.14
N SER A 555 -2.48 -34.32 9.13
CA SER A 555 -2.99 -35.51 8.44
C SER A 555 -3.92 -36.32 9.33
N ARG A 556 -4.63 -37.25 8.71
CA ARG A 556 -5.52 -38.18 9.40
C ARG A 556 -4.81 -39.47 9.85
N LYS A 557 -3.51 -39.65 9.57
CA LYS A 557 -2.76 -40.86 9.96
C LYS A 557 -2.93 -41.16 11.45
N GLY A 558 -3.42 -42.37 11.79
CA GLY A 558 -3.66 -42.79 13.17
C GLY A 558 -4.85 -42.15 13.88
N ARG A 559 -5.78 -41.50 13.13
CA ARG A 559 -6.97 -40.85 13.69
C ARG A 559 -8.25 -41.32 12.98
N ALA A 560 -9.29 -41.51 13.78
CA ALA A 560 -10.61 -41.87 13.23
C ALA A 560 -11.29 -40.69 12.49
N THR A 561 -11.00 -39.45 12.89
CA THR A 561 -11.57 -38.24 12.32
C THR A 561 -10.51 -37.25 11.86
N SER A 562 -10.88 -36.35 10.95
CA SER A 562 -9.99 -35.26 10.53
C SER A 562 -9.63 -34.34 11.67
N PRO A 563 -8.38 -33.81 11.74
CA PRO A 563 -7.96 -32.84 12.74
C PRO A 563 -8.90 -31.63 12.76
N SER A 564 -9.21 -31.10 13.94
CA SER A 564 -9.93 -29.84 14.04
C SER A 564 -8.99 -28.65 13.75
N PHE A 565 -9.42 -27.70 12.92
CA PHE A 565 -8.57 -26.61 12.42
C PHE A 565 -7.99 -25.74 13.55
N GLY A 566 -8.83 -25.22 14.46
CA GLY A 566 -8.40 -24.28 15.50
C GLY A 566 -7.35 -24.84 16.47
N PRO A 567 -7.63 -25.95 17.17
CA PRO A 567 -6.65 -26.59 18.06
C PRO A 567 -5.36 -27.01 17.35
N THR A 568 -5.45 -27.52 16.11
CA THR A 568 -4.26 -27.90 15.34
C THR A 568 -3.43 -26.71 14.92
N LEU A 569 -4.07 -25.57 14.60
CA LEU A 569 -3.39 -24.31 14.32
C LEU A 569 -2.64 -23.81 15.55
N ILE A 570 -3.27 -23.78 16.72
CA ILE A 570 -2.63 -23.36 17.96
C ILE A 570 -1.42 -24.27 18.26
N LYS A 571 -1.61 -25.58 18.16
CA LYS A 571 -0.51 -26.56 18.34
C LYS A 571 0.62 -26.31 17.32
N SER A 572 0.29 -25.99 16.07
CA SER A 572 1.29 -25.68 15.04
C SER A 572 2.07 -24.41 15.37
N VAL A 573 1.41 -23.37 15.85
CA VAL A 573 2.05 -22.11 16.26
C VAL A 573 2.97 -22.34 17.45
N LEU A 574 2.53 -23.09 18.45
CA LEU A 574 3.37 -23.42 19.62
C LEU A 574 4.59 -24.26 19.21
N LEU A 575 4.40 -25.27 18.37
CA LEU A 575 5.50 -26.06 17.82
C LEU A 575 6.46 -25.19 16.99
N TRP A 576 5.95 -24.24 16.25
CA TRP A 576 6.75 -23.32 15.46
C TRP A 576 7.59 -22.39 16.35
N LEU A 577 7.02 -21.85 17.44
CA LEU A 577 7.70 -20.94 18.35
C LEU A 577 8.78 -21.63 19.19
N PHE A 578 8.47 -22.82 19.71
CA PHE A 578 9.30 -23.47 20.73
C PHE A 578 10.11 -24.66 20.22
N VAL A 579 9.68 -25.32 19.16
CA VAL A 579 10.26 -26.60 18.70
C VAL A 579 10.92 -26.48 17.32
N ALA A 580 10.40 -25.64 16.44
CA ALA A 580 10.90 -25.53 15.06
C ALA A 580 12.40 -25.19 14.93
N PRO A 581 13.03 -24.42 15.84
CA PRO A 581 14.47 -24.18 15.77
C PRO A 581 15.31 -25.45 15.99
N PHE A 582 14.75 -26.48 16.62
CA PHE A 582 15.47 -27.69 17.07
C PHE A 582 15.09 -28.94 16.26
N VAL A 583 14.15 -28.85 15.33
CA VAL A 583 13.66 -30.01 14.57
C VAL A 583 13.90 -29.80 13.07
N THR A 584 14.33 -30.85 12.39
CA THR A 584 14.50 -30.84 10.92
C THR A 584 13.19 -30.49 10.22
N ARG A 585 13.29 -29.69 9.16
CA ARG A 585 12.13 -29.33 8.36
C ARG A 585 11.58 -30.55 7.65
N ARG A 586 10.26 -30.70 7.67
CA ARG A 586 9.59 -31.76 6.94
C ARG A 586 9.68 -31.51 5.43
N ARG A 587 10.20 -32.46 4.69
CA ARG A 587 10.29 -32.37 3.23
C ARG A 587 8.89 -32.55 2.63
N VAL A 588 8.55 -31.66 1.71
CA VAL A 588 7.28 -31.69 0.95
C VAL A 588 7.62 -31.45 -0.50
N THR A 589 7.19 -32.33 -1.39
CA THR A 589 7.36 -32.15 -2.84
C THR A 589 6.01 -31.84 -3.46
N MET A 590 5.95 -30.82 -4.29
CA MET A 590 4.77 -30.45 -5.08
C MET A 590 5.13 -30.52 -6.56
N HIS A 591 4.51 -31.42 -7.28
CA HIS A 591 4.69 -31.59 -8.72
C HIS A 591 3.47 -31.06 -9.46
N PHE A 592 3.68 -30.03 -10.31
CA PHE A 592 2.66 -29.43 -11.17
C PHE A 592 2.80 -29.98 -12.57
N GLU A 593 1.71 -30.49 -13.16
CA GLU A 593 1.70 -31.01 -14.52
C GLU A 593 0.48 -30.51 -15.29
N ASP A 594 0.69 -30.09 -16.54
CA ASP A 594 -0.38 -29.81 -17.48
C ASP A 594 -0.97 -31.14 -17.98
N VAL A 595 -2.18 -31.43 -17.51
CA VAL A 595 -2.90 -32.64 -17.86
C VAL A 595 -4.10 -32.38 -18.79
N THR A 596 -4.13 -31.22 -19.44
CA THR A 596 -5.27 -30.77 -20.27
C THR A 596 -5.67 -31.80 -21.29
N ASP A 597 -4.73 -32.32 -22.09
CA ASP A 597 -5.02 -33.31 -23.14
C ASP A 597 -5.44 -34.66 -22.56
N ARG A 598 -4.80 -35.10 -21.47
CA ARG A 598 -5.17 -36.32 -20.77
C ARG A 598 -6.59 -36.23 -20.23
N VAL A 599 -6.92 -35.15 -19.54
CA VAL A 599 -8.26 -34.91 -18.99
C VAL A 599 -9.30 -34.83 -20.08
N ALA A 600 -9.01 -34.17 -21.21
CA ALA A 600 -9.92 -34.15 -22.37
C ALA A 600 -10.20 -35.56 -22.95
N SER A 601 -9.22 -36.44 -22.94
CA SER A 601 -9.38 -37.84 -23.33
C SER A 601 -10.17 -38.65 -22.29
N TRP A 602 -9.85 -38.49 -21.00
CA TRP A 602 -10.53 -39.19 -19.91
C TRP A 602 -11.97 -38.76 -19.70
N ALA A 603 -12.30 -37.49 -19.97
CA ALA A 603 -13.67 -36.97 -19.87
C ALA A 603 -14.66 -37.61 -20.84
N LYS A 604 -14.17 -38.36 -21.88
CA LYS A 604 -14.97 -39.17 -22.78
C LYS A 604 -15.34 -40.53 -22.19
N LEU A 605 -14.65 -40.96 -21.15
CA LEU A 605 -14.90 -42.22 -20.45
C LEU A 605 -16.09 -42.10 -19.49
N MET A 606 -16.49 -43.24 -18.89
CA MET A 606 -17.45 -43.21 -17.79
C MET A 606 -16.81 -42.58 -16.54
N ARG A 607 -17.64 -41.96 -15.69
CA ARG A 607 -17.19 -41.24 -14.49
C ARG A 607 -16.22 -42.04 -13.60
N LEU A 608 -16.52 -43.33 -13.37
CA LEU A 608 -15.67 -44.18 -12.51
C LEU A 608 -14.31 -44.43 -13.15
N GLU A 609 -14.24 -44.55 -14.45
CA GLU A 609 -12.99 -44.72 -15.18
C GLU A 609 -12.18 -43.45 -15.21
N PHE A 610 -12.85 -42.29 -15.41
CA PHE A 610 -12.21 -40.97 -15.27
C PHE A 610 -11.58 -40.80 -13.90
N ASN A 611 -12.34 -41.05 -12.83
CA ASN A 611 -11.85 -40.92 -11.46
C ASN A 611 -10.66 -41.84 -11.20
N ARG A 612 -10.74 -43.10 -11.67
CA ARG A 612 -9.64 -44.07 -11.55
C ARG A 612 -8.37 -43.59 -12.27
N LYS A 613 -8.51 -43.09 -13.51
CA LYS A 613 -7.36 -42.51 -14.25
C LYS A 613 -6.70 -41.35 -13.53
N LEU A 614 -7.51 -40.49 -12.92
CA LEU A 614 -7.01 -39.35 -12.14
C LEU A 614 -6.39 -39.80 -10.80
N GLU A 615 -6.97 -40.83 -10.13
CA GLU A 615 -6.40 -41.50 -8.96
C GLU A 615 -5.06 -42.15 -9.29
N ASP A 616 -4.96 -42.88 -10.38
CA ASP A 616 -3.74 -43.54 -10.87
C ASP A 616 -2.64 -42.47 -11.04
N TRP A 617 -2.97 -41.34 -11.66
CA TRP A 617 -2.01 -40.23 -11.85
C TRP A 617 -1.53 -39.66 -10.52
N TYR A 618 -2.40 -39.45 -9.50
CA TYR A 618 -1.99 -38.97 -8.20
C TYR A 618 -1.13 -39.97 -7.43
N ASN A 619 -1.36 -41.24 -7.64
CA ASN A 619 -0.70 -42.35 -6.95
C ASN A 619 0.49 -42.93 -7.74
N GLU A 620 0.81 -42.37 -8.93
CA GLU A 620 2.02 -42.69 -9.69
C GLU A 620 3.27 -42.18 -8.93
N GLY A 621 4.26 -43.02 -8.76
CA GLY A 621 5.46 -42.80 -7.95
C GLY A 621 5.30 -43.30 -6.53
N ASP A 622 6.39 -43.74 -5.94
CA ASP A 622 6.47 -44.49 -4.70
C ASP A 622 5.48 -43.98 -3.67
N GLY A 623 4.51 -44.81 -3.33
CA GLY A 623 3.60 -44.50 -2.24
C GLY A 623 4.45 -44.13 -1.04
N GLU A 624 4.08 -43.04 -0.35
CA GLU A 624 4.79 -42.66 0.89
C GLU A 624 4.89 -43.92 1.74
N GLU A 625 6.11 -44.46 1.84
CA GLU A 625 6.38 -45.68 2.58
C GLU A 625 5.79 -45.58 3.98
N MET A 626 5.11 -46.60 4.41
CA MET A 626 4.39 -46.76 5.66
C MET A 626 5.19 -46.35 6.92
#